data_aa94a6e94da500acd8765e5463af3583
#
_entry.id   aa94a6e94da500acd8765e5463af3583
#
_cell.length_a   1.000
_cell.length_b   1.000
_cell.length_c   1.000
_cell.angle_alpha   90.00
_cell.angle_beta   90.00
_cell.angle_gamma   90.00
#
_symmetry.space_group_name_H-M   'P 1'
#
loop_
_entity.id
_entity.type
_entity.pdbx_description
1 polymer ?
#
loop_
_entity_poly.entity_id
_entity_poly.type
_entity_poly.pdbx_seq_one_letter_code
_entity_poly.pdbx_strand_id
1 'polypeptide(L)'
;MTPSRKSLIRAGIVAGFASLAFGLFTPVLAASDNAASKWKVWTYNPSNRAFKGSVPATASGSVVATFPFPTTPDTALLVTDHGSYKDTLLGNLTGKTVSATVSDSGAPFTYYGANTPGNPCPGTATVRLYFQTKSPASFSETDYWWSNPVSLPLNGLTTPTTMSAPLTPANWSDYNGHFGSDPVYTAAFQEAVKNVTSIGLSFGGGCFFENGVGAPNGGSFTLWSFSASP
;
A
#
# COMPACT_ATOMS: atom_id res chain seq x y z
N MET A 1 10.34 -71.93 -61.68
CA MET A 1 9.45 -70.77 -61.91
C MET A 1 8.62 -70.59 -60.64
N THR A 2 9.05 -69.72 -59.76
CA THR A 2 8.49 -69.56 -58.46
C THR A 2 7.88 -68.16 -58.29
N PRO A 3 6.69 -67.96 -57.81
CA PRO A 3 6.10 -66.63 -57.67
C PRO A 3 6.55 -65.97 -56.38
N SER A 4 6.86 -64.69 -56.51
CA SER A 4 7.25 -63.75 -55.52
C SER A 4 6.10 -63.42 -54.51
N ARG A 5 6.37 -63.52 -53.21
CA ARG A 5 5.48 -63.02 -52.14
C ARG A 5 5.68 -61.51 -51.92
N LYS A 6 4.66 -60.74 -52.12
CA LYS A 6 4.61 -59.30 -51.75
C LYS A 6 4.34 -59.17 -50.23
N SER A 7 5.26 -58.61 -49.54
CA SER A 7 5.11 -58.22 -48.10
C SER A 7 4.39 -56.90 -47.97
N LEU A 8 3.25 -56.89 -47.30
CA LEU A 8 2.50 -55.69 -46.95
C LEU A 8 3.03 -55.15 -45.60
N ILE A 9 3.68 -53.99 -45.70
CA ILE A 9 4.07 -53.24 -44.52
C ILE A 9 2.85 -52.40 -44.10
N ARG A 10 2.27 -52.72 -42.91
CA ARG A 10 1.27 -51.87 -42.28
C ARG A 10 2.00 -50.76 -41.52
N ALA A 11 1.81 -49.53 -41.98
CA ALA A 11 2.23 -48.36 -41.27
C ALA A 11 1.22 -48.07 -40.12
N GLY A 12 1.65 -48.28 -38.90
CA GLY A 12 0.88 -47.88 -37.72
C GLY A 12 1.09 -46.39 -37.44
N ILE A 13 0.03 -45.63 -37.55
CA ILE A 13 0.02 -44.22 -37.15
C ILE A 13 -0.16 -44.21 -35.64
N VAL A 14 0.88 -43.85 -34.90
CA VAL A 14 0.82 -43.55 -33.46
C VAL A 14 0.41 -42.08 -33.33
N ALA A 15 -0.86 -41.83 -33.04
CA ALA A 15 -1.35 -40.53 -32.67
C ALA A 15 -0.90 -40.23 -31.24
N GLY A 16 0.18 -39.47 -31.11
CA GLY A 16 0.64 -38.93 -29.84
C GLY A 16 -0.31 -37.80 -29.41
N PHE A 17 -1.15 -38.04 -28.41
CA PHE A 17 -1.87 -36.98 -27.72
C PHE A 17 -0.89 -36.23 -26.81
N ALA A 18 -0.42 -35.07 -27.26
CA ALA A 18 0.25 -34.10 -26.40
C ALA A 18 -0.81 -33.47 -25.48
N SER A 19 -0.92 -33.97 -24.26
CA SER A 19 -1.69 -33.31 -23.21
C SER A 19 -1.01 -32.00 -22.83
N LEU A 20 -1.46 -30.90 -23.39
CA LEU A 20 -1.15 -29.56 -22.87
C LEU A 20 -1.81 -29.41 -21.50
N ALA A 21 -1.06 -29.64 -20.46
CA ALA A 21 -1.45 -29.26 -19.12
C ALA A 21 -1.44 -27.73 -19.04
N PHE A 22 -2.58 -27.10 -19.31
CA PHE A 22 -2.80 -25.73 -18.89
C PHE A 22 -2.80 -25.73 -17.36
N GLY A 23 -1.67 -25.37 -16.78
CA GLY A 23 -1.59 -25.01 -15.39
C GLY A 23 -2.51 -23.81 -15.19
N LEU A 24 -3.70 -24.06 -14.67
CA LEU A 24 -4.54 -23.04 -14.12
C LEU A 24 -3.77 -22.43 -12.95
N PHE A 25 -3.03 -21.35 -13.22
CA PHE A 25 -2.66 -20.41 -12.18
C PHE A 25 -3.97 -19.85 -11.64
N THR A 26 -4.57 -20.55 -10.69
CA THR A 26 -5.52 -19.91 -9.80
C THR A 26 -4.74 -18.80 -9.10
N PRO A 27 -5.06 -17.51 -9.31
CA PRO A 27 -4.53 -16.50 -8.42
C PRO A 27 -4.94 -16.96 -7.03
N VAL A 28 -3.97 -17.15 -6.16
CA VAL A 28 -4.25 -17.25 -4.72
C VAL A 28 -4.83 -15.87 -4.39
N LEU A 29 -6.15 -15.78 -4.46
CA LEU A 29 -6.90 -14.70 -3.84
C LEU A 29 -6.52 -14.82 -2.38
N ALA A 30 -5.56 -13.98 -1.95
CA ALA A 30 -5.33 -13.77 -0.53
C ALA A 30 -6.71 -13.58 0.06
N ALA A 31 -7.08 -14.45 0.98
CA ALA A 31 -8.40 -14.48 1.58
C ALA A 31 -8.76 -13.05 1.91
N SER A 32 -9.68 -12.50 1.15
CA SER A 32 -10.32 -11.24 1.49
C SER A 32 -11.18 -11.55 2.70
N ASP A 33 -10.54 -11.55 3.86
CA ASP A 33 -11.29 -11.36 5.08
C ASP A 33 -12.11 -10.11 4.83
N ASN A 34 -13.43 -10.23 4.79
CA ASN A 34 -14.41 -9.16 4.65
C ASN A 34 -14.30 -8.17 5.82
N ALA A 35 -13.22 -7.45 5.90
CA ALA A 35 -12.80 -6.69 7.04
C ALA A 35 -12.61 -5.22 6.70
N ALA A 36 -13.62 -4.62 6.09
CA ALA A 36 -13.72 -3.17 6.06
C ALA A 36 -13.49 -2.55 7.45
N SER A 37 -13.97 -3.23 8.49
CA SER A 37 -13.75 -2.83 9.88
C SER A 37 -12.29 -2.91 10.35
N LYS A 38 -11.39 -3.55 9.61
CA LYS A 38 -9.96 -3.67 9.97
C LYS A 38 -9.11 -2.54 9.39
N TRP A 39 -9.63 -1.80 8.44
CA TRP A 39 -9.01 -0.62 7.87
C TRP A 39 -9.75 0.62 8.36
N LYS A 40 -9.01 1.58 8.88
CA LYS A 40 -9.54 2.81 9.48
C LYS A 40 -8.96 4.02 8.77
N VAL A 41 -9.81 4.96 8.44
CA VAL A 41 -9.40 6.30 7.99
C VAL A 41 -9.22 7.16 9.23
N TRP A 42 -8.03 7.70 9.42
CA TRP A 42 -7.72 8.62 10.50
C TRP A 42 -7.70 10.04 9.98
N THR A 43 -8.41 10.90 10.68
CA THR A 43 -8.47 12.33 10.39
C THR A 43 -7.80 13.13 11.49
N TYR A 44 -7.08 14.15 11.09
CA TYR A 44 -6.39 15.09 11.97
C TYR A 44 -6.78 16.50 11.61
N ASN A 45 -6.75 17.40 12.58
CA ASN A 45 -6.79 18.82 12.29
C ASN A 45 -5.41 19.23 11.76
N PRO A 46 -5.30 19.63 10.49
CA PRO A 46 -4.00 19.86 9.90
C PRO A 46 -3.28 21.11 10.46
N SER A 47 -4.01 22.07 11.03
CA SER A 47 -3.41 23.29 11.58
C SER A 47 -2.70 23.06 12.92
N ASN A 48 -3.21 22.19 13.77
CA ASN A 48 -2.65 21.91 15.11
C ASN A 48 -2.29 20.43 15.31
N ARG A 49 -2.48 19.58 14.28
CA ARG A 49 -2.15 18.14 14.28
C ARG A 49 -2.93 17.32 15.33
N ALA A 50 -3.99 17.90 15.89
CA ALA A 50 -4.84 17.17 16.83
C ALA A 50 -5.63 16.07 16.11
N PHE A 51 -5.61 14.87 16.66
CA PHE A 51 -6.44 13.76 16.19
C PHE A 51 -7.93 14.14 16.32
N LYS A 52 -8.67 14.04 15.22
CA LYS A 52 -10.11 14.36 15.16
C LYS A 52 -10.96 13.11 15.32
N GLY A 53 -10.50 11.98 14.83
CA GLY A 53 -11.24 10.74 14.91
C GLY A 53 -10.79 9.69 13.89
N SER A 54 -11.39 8.51 14.00
CA SER A 54 -11.23 7.46 13.03
C SER A 54 -12.58 6.88 12.64
N VAL A 55 -12.73 6.54 11.35
CA VAL A 55 -13.91 5.86 10.84
C VAL A 55 -13.49 4.60 10.09
N PRO A 56 -14.27 3.50 10.17
CA PRO A 56 -14.00 2.34 9.35
C PRO A 56 -14.10 2.70 7.87
N ALA A 57 -13.15 2.22 7.07
CA ALA A 57 -13.30 2.19 5.63
C ALA A 57 -14.31 1.08 5.23
N THR A 58 -14.88 1.17 4.05
CA THR A 58 -15.79 0.13 3.53
C THR A 58 -15.03 -0.82 2.60
N ALA A 59 -15.45 -2.09 2.55
CA ALA A 59 -14.94 -3.07 1.58
C ALA A 59 -16.09 -3.66 0.77
N SER A 60 -15.81 -4.03 -0.47
CA SER A 60 -16.79 -4.66 -1.34
C SER A 60 -16.08 -5.52 -2.40
N GLY A 61 -16.44 -6.78 -2.49
CA GLY A 61 -15.86 -7.70 -3.47
C GLY A 61 -14.34 -7.86 -3.29
N SER A 62 -13.58 -7.51 -4.32
CA SER A 62 -12.11 -7.56 -4.32
C SER A 62 -11.42 -6.32 -3.74
N VAL A 63 -12.20 -5.33 -3.30
CA VAL A 63 -11.67 -4.08 -2.73
C VAL A 63 -11.35 -4.29 -1.26
N VAL A 64 -10.11 -4.02 -0.86
CA VAL A 64 -9.64 -4.12 0.53
C VAL A 64 -10.22 -3.01 1.39
N ALA A 65 -10.22 -1.78 0.88
CA ALA A 65 -10.81 -0.63 1.55
C ALA A 65 -11.16 0.48 0.56
N THR A 66 -12.27 1.17 0.80
CA THR A 66 -12.62 2.40 0.10
C THR A 66 -13.24 3.40 1.05
N PHE A 67 -13.04 4.68 0.79
CA PHE A 67 -13.65 5.76 1.58
C PHE A 67 -13.79 7.03 0.75
N PRO A 68 -14.78 7.89 1.04
CA PRO A 68 -14.86 9.23 0.48
C PRO A 68 -13.92 10.18 1.23
N PHE A 69 -13.23 11.04 0.50
CA PHE A 69 -12.50 12.15 1.13
C PHE A 69 -13.49 13.21 1.64
N PRO A 70 -13.22 13.81 2.80
CA PRO A 70 -13.95 14.99 3.25
C PRO A 70 -13.64 16.18 2.34
N THR A 71 -14.50 17.20 2.38
CA THR A 71 -14.27 18.46 1.66
C THR A 71 -13.09 19.26 2.22
N THR A 72 -12.82 19.11 3.52
CA THR A 72 -11.67 19.69 4.22
C THR A 72 -10.45 18.76 4.12
N PRO A 73 -9.22 19.30 4.10
CA PRO A 73 -8.01 18.47 3.97
C PRO A 73 -7.60 17.79 5.29
N ASP A 74 -8.50 16.99 5.85
CA ASP A 74 -8.34 16.37 7.17
C ASP A 74 -7.86 14.92 7.12
N THR A 75 -7.99 14.23 5.97
CA THR A 75 -7.62 12.81 5.87
C THR A 75 -6.11 12.66 5.89
N ALA A 76 -5.62 11.97 6.90
CA ALA A 76 -4.19 11.76 7.10
C ALA A 76 -3.73 10.33 6.80
N LEU A 77 -4.44 9.33 7.29
CA LEU A 77 -4.01 7.92 7.20
C LEU A 77 -5.18 6.99 6.83
N LEU A 78 -4.85 5.94 6.08
CA LEU A 78 -5.66 4.73 5.96
C LEU A 78 -4.82 3.58 6.49
N VAL A 79 -5.14 3.06 7.66
CA VAL A 79 -4.28 2.10 8.37
C VAL A 79 -5.05 0.90 8.91
N THR A 80 -4.31 -0.18 9.13
CA THR A 80 -4.76 -1.33 9.91
C THR A 80 -3.83 -1.56 11.10
N ASP A 81 -4.43 -1.82 12.25
CA ASP A 81 -3.79 -2.22 13.50
C ASP A 81 -4.37 -3.54 14.03
N HIS A 82 -5.10 -4.25 13.18
CA HIS A 82 -5.91 -5.39 13.60
C HIS A 82 -5.13 -6.69 13.63
N GLY A 83 -5.29 -7.46 14.71
CA GLY A 83 -4.55 -8.68 15.01
C GLY A 83 -4.65 -9.82 13.98
N SER A 84 -5.68 -9.84 13.11
CA SER A 84 -5.77 -10.85 12.04
C SER A 84 -4.75 -10.66 10.91
N TYR A 85 -4.09 -9.52 10.83
CA TYR A 85 -2.97 -9.28 9.93
C TYR A 85 -1.61 -9.37 10.61
N LYS A 86 -1.59 -9.66 11.92
CA LYS A 86 -0.37 -9.62 12.73
C LYS A 86 0.76 -10.45 12.13
N ASP A 87 0.45 -11.61 11.60
CA ASP A 87 1.47 -12.54 11.09
C ASP A 87 1.97 -12.18 9.69
N THR A 88 1.29 -11.24 8.98
CA THR A 88 1.63 -10.85 7.62
C THR A 88 1.98 -9.37 7.48
N LEU A 89 1.23 -8.48 8.13
CA LEU A 89 1.37 -7.04 7.99
C LEU A 89 1.92 -6.34 9.24
N LEU A 90 1.89 -6.99 10.41
CA LEU A 90 2.33 -6.42 11.67
C LEU A 90 3.44 -7.27 12.30
N GLY A 91 4.11 -6.71 13.31
CA GLY A 91 5.22 -7.34 14.01
C GLY A 91 6.53 -7.18 13.28
N ASN A 92 7.30 -8.24 13.11
CA ASN A 92 8.61 -8.19 12.46
C ASN A 92 8.48 -8.26 10.93
N LEU A 93 8.76 -7.14 10.28
CA LEU A 93 8.74 -7.01 8.82
C LEU A 93 10.14 -6.88 8.21
N THR A 94 11.18 -7.22 8.93
CA THR A 94 12.58 -7.18 8.43
C THR A 94 12.72 -7.96 7.11
N GLY A 95 13.35 -7.33 6.12
CA GLY A 95 13.60 -7.93 4.80
C GLY A 95 12.40 -8.00 3.87
N LYS A 96 11.24 -7.45 4.27
CA LYS A 96 10.04 -7.41 3.44
C LYS A 96 9.98 -6.16 2.57
N THR A 97 9.16 -6.24 1.53
CA THR A 97 8.72 -5.12 0.68
C THR A 97 7.25 -4.86 0.95
N VAL A 98 6.91 -3.61 1.28
CA VAL A 98 5.52 -3.17 1.40
C VAL A 98 5.03 -2.72 0.04
N SER A 99 3.85 -3.19 -0.36
CA SER A 99 3.22 -2.84 -1.64
C SER A 99 1.74 -2.54 -1.46
N ALA A 100 1.26 -1.56 -2.20
CA ALA A 100 -0.15 -1.20 -2.26
C ALA A 100 -0.58 -0.92 -3.70
N THR A 101 -1.73 -1.45 -4.11
CA THR A 101 -2.39 -1.10 -5.37
C THR A 101 -3.59 -0.21 -5.05
N VAL A 102 -3.61 0.99 -5.62
CA VAL A 102 -4.55 2.05 -5.26
C VAL A 102 -5.13 2.73 -6.49
N SER A 103 -6.30 3.33 -6.32
CA SER A 103 -6.88 4.27 -7.30
C SER A 103 -7.64 5.37 -6.58
N ASP A 104 -7.88 6.47 -7.29
CA ASP A 104 -8.76 7.55 -6.84
C ASP A 104 -9.85 7.85 -7.87
N SER A 105 -10.89 8.54 -7.43
CA SER A 105 -11.91 9.11 -8.29
C SER A 105 -12.37 10.46 -7.75
N GLY A 106 -12.72 11.36 -8.64
CA GLY A 106 -12.98 12.76 -8.30
C GLY A 106 -11.69 13.59 -8.41
N ALA A 107 -11.85 14.88 -8.50
CA ALA A 107 -10.75 15.83 -8.59
C ALA A 107 -11.28 17.26 -8.44
N PRO A 108 -10.44 18.23 -8.05
CA PRO A 108 -9.08 18.07 -7.56
C PRO A 108 -9.03 17.62 -6.10
N PHE A 109 -7.99 16.87 -5.74
CA PHE A 109 -7.64 16.66 -4.33
C PHE A 109 -6.76 17.80 -3.86
N THR A 110 -7.00 18.27 -2.64
CA THR A 110 -6.25 19.36 -2.04
C THR A 110 -5.44 18.85 -0.85
N TYR A 111 -4.24 19.35 -0.73
CA TYR A 111 -3.36 19.11 0.38
C TYR A 111 -3.32 20.35 1.26
N TYR A 112 -3.40 20.20 2.57
CA TYR A 112 -3.45 21.31 3.52
C TYR A 112 -2.27 22.30 3.37
N GLY A 113 -1.05 21.78 3.22
CA GLY A 113 0.15 22.60 3.09
C GLY A 113 0.35 23.26 1.73
N ALA A 114 -0.45 22.94 0.72
CA ALA A 114 -0.23 23.37 -0.66
C ALA A 114 -0.06 24.90 -0.84
N ASN A 115 -0.76 25.68 -0.03
CA ASN A 115 -0.77 27.14 -0.08
C ASN A 115 -0.13 27.79 1.16
N THR A 116 0.60 27.02 1.97
CA THR A 116 1.26 27.54 3.17
C THR A 116 2.60 28.17 2.78
N PRO A 117 2.81 29.48 2.97
CA PRO A 117 4.08 30.11 2.68
C PRO A 117 5.24 29.44 3.41
N GLY A 118 6.33 29.16 2.70
CA GLY A 118 7.51 28.51 3.27
C GLY A 118 7.41 26.99 3.46
N ASN A 119 6.31 26.37 3.06
CA ASN A 119 6.20 24.91 3.06
C ASN A 119 7.15 24.31 2.00
N PRO A 120 8.08 23.43 2.38
CA PRO A 120 9.02 22.81 1.47
C PRO A 120 8.40 21.71 0.59
N CYS A 121 7.17 21.26 0.91
CA CYS A 121 6.50 20.21 0.16
C CYS A 121 5.89 20.71 -1.14
N PRO A 122 5.90 19.93 -2.22
CA PRO A 122 5.14 20.23 -3.43
C PRO A 122 3.66 20.41 -3.10
N GLY A 123 3.00 21.35 -3.77
CA GLY A 123 1.58 21.63 -3.54
C GLY A 123 0.60 20.54 -4.02
N THR A 124 1.07 19.38 -4.45
CA THR A 124 0.26 18.29 -4.96
C THR A 124 -0.08 17.29 -3.85
N ALA A 125 -1.36 16.94 -3.72
CA ALA A 125 -1.78 15.88 -2.84
C ALA A 125 -1.21 14.53 -3.31
N THR A 126 -0.65 13.76 -2.39
CA THR A 126 -0.03 12.46 -2.64
C THR A 126 -0.48 11.41 -1.65
N VAL A 127 -0.27 10.15 -2.02
CA VAL A 127 -0.36 9.00 -1.12
C VAL A 127 1.00 8.31 -1.03
N ARG A 128 1.38 7.88 0.18
CA ARG A 128 2.61 7.14 0.48
C ARG A 128 2.32 5.91 1.33
N LEU A 129 3.24 4.95 1.31
CA LEU A 129 3.24 3.87 2.28
C LEU A 129 3.64 4.42 3.65
N TYR A 130 3.11 3.79 4.71
CA TYR A 130 3.28 4.24 6.08
C TYR A 130 3.31 3.07 7.04
N PHE A 131 4.12 3.16 8.09
CA PHE A 131 4.01 2.28 9.26
C PHE A 131 4.41 3.01 10.55
N GLN A 132 3.98 2.47 11.69
CA GLN A 132 4.35 2.94 13.01
C GLN A 132 4.58 1.78 13.98
N THR A 133 5.35 2.03 15.04
CA THR A 133 5.78 1.02 16.01
C THR A 133 5.05 1.10 17.34
N LYS A 134 4.48 2.25 17.69
CA LYS A 134 3.78 2.45 18.95
C LYS A 134 2.38 3.03 18.73
N SER A 135 1.56 2.84 19.74
CA SER A 135 0.29 3.55 19.85
C SER A 135 0.53 5.07 19.97
N PRO A 136 -0.37 5.91 19.43
CA PRO A 136 -0.24 7.38 19.46
C PRO A 136 -0.13 8.01 20.85
N ALA A 137 -0.21 7.23 21.94
CA ALA A 137 -0.20 7.74 23.30
C ALA A 137 1.16 8.31 23.78
N SER A 138 2.27 7.96 23.13
CA SER A 138 3.59 8.52 23.43
C SER A 138 4.30 8.84 22.14
N PHE A 139 4.44 10.11 21.80
CA PHE A 139 5.10 10.55 20.59
C PHE A 139 6.62 10.41 20.68
N SER A 140 7.22 9.77 19.68
CA SER A 140 8.61 9.90 19.31
C SER A 140 8.70 9.98 17.80
N GLU A 141 9.53 10.84 17.23
CA GLU A 141 9.66 11.00 15.79
C GLU A 141 9.98 9.69 15.06
N THR A 142 10.79 8.84 15.67
CA THR A 142 11.25 7.56 15.12
C THR A 142 10.26 6.40 15.32
N ASP A 143 9.08 6.67 15.89
CA ASP A 143 7.99 5.70 15.94
C ASP A 143 7.14 5.68 14.65
N TYR A 144 7.33 6.66 13.74
CA TYR A 144 6.51 6.89 12.55
C TYR A 144 7.38 6.98 11.31
N TRP A 145 7.06 6.19 10.28
CA TRP A 145 7.88 6.09 9.07
C TRP A 145 7.03 6.14 7.80
N TRP A 146 7.47 6.95 6.85
CA TRP A 146 6.87 7.13 5.53
C TRP A 146 7.81 6.66 4.45
N SER A 147 7.28 5.98 3.41
CA SER A 147 8.07 5.72 2.21
C SER A 147 8.53 7.04 1.59
N ASN A 148 9.82 7.14 1.28
CA ASN A 148 10.43 8.33 0.72
C ASN A 148 11.68 7.91 -0.09
N PRO A 149 11.72 8.17 -1.42
CA PRO A 149 10.85 9.06 -2.20
C PRO A 149 9.58 8.41 -2.77
N VAL A 150 9.27 7.16 -2.45
CA VAL A 150 8.13 6.45 -3.05
C VAL A 150 6.80 7.10 -2.66
N SER A 151 6.13 7.72 -3.62
CA SER A 151 4.80 8.32 -3.49
C SER A 151 4.07 8.29 -4.83
N LEU A 152 2.74 8.38 -4.80
CA LEU A 152 1.91 8.57 -5.99
C LEU A 152 1.12 9.87 -5.85
N PRO A 153 1.06 10.72 -6.89
CA PRO A 153 0.19 11.88 -6.89
C PRO A 153 -1.28 11.42 -6.92
N LEU A 154 -2.12 11.99 -6.09
CA LEU A 154 -3.56 11.98 -6.28
C LEU A 154 -3.92 12.92 -7.45
N ASN A 155 -5.12 12.86 -8.01
CA ASN A 155 -5.53 13.53 -9.25
C ASN A 155 -5.05 12.85 -10.54
N GLY A 156 -5.07 11.55 -10.60
CA GLY A 156 -4.70 10.83 -11.81
C GLY A 156 -4.65 9.33 -11.66
N LEU A 157 -4.94 8.82 -10.49
CA LEU A 157 -4.96 7.38 -10.21
C LEU A 157 -6.31 6.76 -10.62
N THR A 158 -6.83 7.11 -11.80
CA THR A 158 -8.12 6.60 -12.31
C THR A 158 -8.09 5.11 -12.62
N THR A 159 -6.92 4.53 -12.75
CA THR A 159 -6.70 3.08 -12.88
C THR A 159 -5.89 2.57 -11.71
N PRO A 160 -6.10 1.30 -11.29
CA PRO A 160 -5.31 0.70 -10.23
C PRO A 160 -3.79 0.79 -10.51
N THR A 161 -3.09 1.51 -9.67
CA THR A 161 -1.63 1.76 -9.77
C THR A 161 -0.94 1.21 -8.54
N THR A 162 0.17 0.50 -8.71
CA THR A 162 0.91 -0.11 -7.62
C THR A 162 2.12 0.74 -7.26
N MET A 163 2.30 0.96 -5.95
CA MET A 163 3.54 1.47 -5.37
C MET A 163 4.15 0.41 -4.44
N SER A 164 5.49 0.37 -4.38
CA SER A 164 6.21 -0.59 -3.56
C SER A 164 7.46 0.05 -2.98
N ALA A 165 7.76 -0.26 -1.71
CA ALA A 165 8.99 0.17 -1.05
C ALA A 165 9.56 -0.97 -0.21
N PRO A 166 10.79 -1.43 -0.49
CA PRO A 166 11.50 -2.32 0.41
C PRO A 166 11.66 -1.66 1.79
N LEU A 167 11.52 -2.44 2.86
CA LEU A 167 11.77 -1.97 4.23
C LEU A 167 13.26 -1.89 4.51
N THR A 168 13.95 -1.08 3.70
CA THR A 168 15.37 -0.75 3.84
C THR A 168 15.54 0.71 4.24
N PRO A 169 16.57 1.06 5.02
CA PRO A 169 16.74 2.39 5.60
C PRO A 169 16.70 3.55 4.59
N ALA A 170 17.15 3.32 3.35
CA ALA A 170 17.20 4.38 2.32
C ALA A 170 15.83 4.73 1.71
N ASN A 171 14.81 3.91 1.93
CA ASN A 171 13.47 4.09 1.33
C ASN A 171 12.44 4.65 2.29
N TRP A 172 12.84 5.01 3.51
CA TRP A 172 11.94 5.46 4.55
C TRP A 172 12.51 6.64 5.33
N SER A 173 11.67 7.59 5.63
CA SER A 173 11.99 8.72 6.50
C SER A 173 11.05 8.78 7.71
N ASP A 174 11.56 9.30 8.81
CA ASP A 174 10.81 9.50 10.04
C ASP A 174 9.88 10.73 9.98
N TYR A 175 9.27 11.06 11.11
CA TYR A 175 8.37 12.19 11.26
C TYR A 175 8.97 13.54 10.87
N ASN A 176 10.27 13.76 11.07
CA ASN A 176 10.97 14.99 10.74
C ASN A 176 11.65 14.94 9.36
N GLY A 177 11.52 13.83 8.63
CA GLY A 177 12.08 13.65 7.30
C GLY A 177 13.50 13.10 7.29
N HIS A 178 14.04 12.66 8.43
CA HIS A 178 15.33 12.00 8.49
C HIS A 178 15.24 10.61 7.91
N PHE A 179 16.12 10.27 6.98
CA PHE A 179 16.15 8.94 6.41
C PHE A 179 16.68 7.90 7.40
N GLY A 180 16.11 6.71 7.38
CA GLY A 180 16.62 5.58 8.15
C GLY A 180 18.07 5.19 7.79
N SER A 181 18.58 5.63 6.64
CA SER A 181 19.98 5.46 6.23
C SER A 181 20.94 6.48 6.85
N ASP A 182 20.43 7.54 7.46
CA ASP A 182 21.28 8.44 8.25
C ASP A 182 21.81 7.66 9.46
N PRO A 183 23.14 7.69 9.72
CA PRO A 183 23.76 6.92 10.81
C PRO A 183 23.11 7.12 12.18
N VAL A 184 22.56 8.31 12.45
CA VAL A 184 21.88 8.63 13.72
C VAL A 184 20.54 7.88 13.85
N TYR A 185 19.84 7.62 12.73
CA TYR A 185 18.50 7.05 12.72
C TYR A 185 18.44 5.58 12.30
N THR A 186 19.55 5.01 11.79
CA THR A 186 19.59 3.63 11.26
C THR A 186 19.16 2.59 12.30
N ALA A 187 19.65 2.70 13.54
CA ALA A 187 19.29 1.77 14.60
C ALA A 187 17.79 1.88 14.97
N ALA A 188 17.26 3.10 15.03
CA ALA A 188 15.85 3.34 15.31
C ALA A 188 14.95 2.77 14.20
N PHE A 189 15.30 2.96 12.92
CA PHE A 189 14.58 2.36 11.80
C PHE A 189 14.57 0.83 11.87
N GLN A 190 15.73 0.21 12.10
CA GLN A 190 15.85 -1.25 12.20
C GLN A 190 15.02 -1.82 13.35
N GLU A 191 14.94 -1.12 14.47
CA GLU A 191 14.10 -1.52 15.58
C GLU A 191 12.61 -1.31 15.27
N ALA A 192 12.26 -0.22 14.60
CA ALA A 192 10.91 0.07 14.17
C ALA A 192 10.35 -1.03 13.26
N VAL A 193 11.12 -1.47 12.26
CA VAL A 193 10.71 -2.53 11.31
C VAL A 193 10.46 -3.88 12.00
N LYS A 194 11.11 -4.15 13.13
CA LYS A 194 10.89 -5.38 13.93
C LYS A 194 9.60 -5.34 14.74
N ASN A 195 9.05 -4.16 14.99
CA ASN A 195 7.97 -3.94 15.96
C ASN A 195 6.79 -3.15 15.37
N VAL A 196 6.44 -3.40 14.11
CA VAL A 196 5.33 -2.69 13.45
C VAL A 196 4.00 -2.99 14.15
N THR A 197 3.32 -1.96 14.62
CA THR A 197 2.03 -2.05 15.31
C THR A 197 0.85 -1.56 14.48
N SER A 198 1.13 -0.71 13.49
CA SER A 198 0.14 -0.26 12.51
C SER A 198 0.83 0.02 11.18
N ILE A 199 0.15 -0.28 10.08
CA ILE A 199 0.68 -0.13 8.73
C ILE A 199 -0.42 0.31 7.77
N GLY A 200 -0.04 0.99 6.71
CA GLY A 200 -1.00 1.42 5.69
C GLY A 200 -0.49 2.53 4.79
N LEU A 201 -1.32 3.53 4.60
CA LEU A 201 -1.13 4.65 3.69
C LEU A 201 -1.24 5.98 4.43
N SER A 202 -0.44 6.96 4.00
CA SER A 202 -0.50 8.33 4.45
C SER A 202 -0.84 9.26 3.29
N PHE A 203 -1.67 10.26 3.55
CA PHE A 203 -2.14 11.25 2.59
C PHE A 203 -1.62 12.63 2.98
N GLY A 204 -0.92 13.29 2.06
CA GLY A 204 -0.30 14.58 2.35
C GLY A 204 0.42 15.19 1.16
N GLY A 205 1.46 15.98 1.41
CA GLY A 205 2.23 16.69 0.39
C GLY A 205 3.40 15.93 -0.22
N GLY A 206 3.68 14.69 0.19
CA GLY A 206 4.71 13.83 -0.40
C GLY A 206 6.12 14.02 0.16
N CYS A 207 6.36 14.92 1.08
CA CYS A 207 7.61 15.02 1.84
C CYS A 207 7.34 14.76 3.32
N PHE A 208 8.28 14.65 4.18
CA PHE A 208 8.19 14.24 5.58
C PHE A 208 6.73 14.00 6.12
N PHE A 209 6.39 14.29 7.36
CA PHE A 209 5.09 13.89 7.99
C PHE A 209 3.85 14.61 7.44
N GLU A 210 3.96 15.45 6.46
CA GLU A 210 2.84 16.26 5.96
C GLU A 210 1.58 15.44 5.69
N ASN A 211 0.55 15.74 6.46
CA ASN A 211 -0.73 15.05 6.46
C ASN A 211 -1.87 16.02 6.12
N GLY A 212 -2.95 15.46 5.60
CA GLY A 212 -4.17 16.20 5.40
C GLY A 212 -4.51 16.41 3.93
N VAL A 213 -5.34 15.52 3.40
CA VAL A 213 -5.92 15.61 2.06
C VAL A 213 -7.44 15.66 2.15
N GLY A 214 -8.04 16.47 1.30
CA GLY A 214 -9.47 16.58 1.11
C GLY A 214 -9.84 16.66 -0.36
N ALA A 215 -11.12 16.55 -0.66
CA ALA A 215 -11.68 16.65 -2.00
C ALA A 215 -12.85 17.65 -1.98
N PRO A 216 -12.62 18.95 -2.22
CA PRO A 216 -13.66 19.99 -2.11
C PRO A 216 -14.88 19.74 -3.00
N ASN A 217 -14.72 19.08 -4.13
CA ASN A 217 -15.78 18.76 -5.08
C ASN A 217 -16.26 17.31 -4.98
N GLY A 218 -15.87 16.63 -3.89
CA GLY A 218 -16.11 15.19 -3.72
C GLY A 218 -15.04 14.35 -4.40
N GLY A 219 -14.71 13.24 -3.79
CA GLY A 219 -13.72 12.27 -4.30
C GLY A 219 -13.65 11.06 -3.40
N SER A 220 -13.16 9.96 -3.93
CA SER A 220 -12.99 8.72 -3.18
C SER A 220 -11.63 8.10 -3.45
N PHE A 221 -11.20 7.26 -2.52
CA PHE A 221 -9.99 6.47 -2.62
C PHE A 221 -10.31 4.99 -2.48
N THR A 222 -9.61 4.18 -3.26
CA THR A 222 -9.77 2.73 -3.24
C THR A 222 -8.41 2.06 -3.07
N LEU A 223 -8.30 1.21 -2.06
CA LEU A 223 -7.21 0.27 -1.84
C LEU A 223 -7.63 -1.09 -2.39
N TRP A 224 -7.01 -1.54 -3.48
CA TRP A 224 -7.27 -2.81 -4.13
C TRP A 224 -6.51 -3.97 -3.49
N SER A 225 -5.25 -3.71 -3.12
CA SER A 225 -4.41 -4.69 -2.43
C SER A 225 -3.40 -4.01 -1.52
N PHE A 226 -3.01 -4.69 -0.45
CA PHE A 226 -1.93 -4.30 0.43
C PHE A 226 -1.19 -5.53 0.91
N SER A 227 0.14 -5.53 0.85
CA SER A 227 0.96 -6.68 1.24
C SER A 227 2.29 -6.25 1.83
N ALA A 228 2.87 -7.14 2.65
CA ALA A 228 4.27 -7.10 3.07
C ALA A 228 4.87 -8.49 2.81
N SER A 229 5.65 -8.62 1.75
CA SER A 229 6.21 -9.90 1.28
C SER A 229 7.73 -9.83 1.12
N PRO A 230 8.44 -10.96 1.18
CA PRO A 230 9.87 -11.03 0.86
C PRO A 230 10.23 -10.47 -0.50
#